data_c646ed46f1b20896c34f17c1ccebc47d
#
_entry.id   c646ed46f1b20896c34f17c1ccebc47d
#
_cell.length_a   1.000
_cell.length_b   1.000
_cell.length_c   1.000
_cell.angle_alpha   90.00
_cell.angle_beta   90.00
_cell.angle_gamma   90.00
#
_symmetry.space_group_name_H-M   'P 1'
#
loop_
_entity.id
_entity.type
_entity.pdbx_description
1 polymer ?
#
loop_
_entity_poly.entity_id
_entity_poly.type
_entity_poly.pdbx_seq_one_letter_code
_entity_poly.pdbx_strand_id
1 'polypeptide(L)'
;MYDVRHVLRKAGLRSTYSGYNYLASAVALVLKDQEFYLKNVTSNLYRVVGEQYGVSNMCVEAAIRTLINSYWNQNSNKILSPLLGYPVFDKPTASEFISMLADYIQDHSSR
;
A
#
# COMPACT_ATOMS: atom_id res chain seq x y z
N MET A 1 14.18 12.18 -3.41
CA MET A 1 13.08 11.72 -2.54
C MET A 1 12.05 10.94 -3.37
N TYR A 2 11.63 9.79 -2.91
CA TYR A 2 10.60 9.02 -3.60
C TYR A 2 9.22 9.54 -3.23
N ASP A 3 8.42 9.77 -4.27
CA ASP A 3 6.99 10.05 -4.11
C ASP A 3 6.27 8.71 -4.04
N VAL A 4 5.45 8.50 -3.00
CA VAL A 4 4.69 7.27 -2.83
C VAL A 4 3.84 6.98 -4.06
N ARG A 5 3.16 7.99 -4.59
CA ARG A 5 2.30 7.81 -5.76
C ARG A 5 3.10 7.41 -7.01
N HIS A 6 4.30 7.91 -7.14
CA HIS A 6 5.19 7.52 -8.25
C HIS A 6 5.48 6.02 -8.19
N VAL A 7 5.78 5.52 -6.99
CA VAL A 7 6.05 4.09 -6.81
C VAL A 7 4.81 3.25 -7.09
N LEU A 8 3.64 3.69 -6.65
CA LEU A 8 2.40 2.97 -6.92
C LEU A 8 2.14 2.87 -8.41
N ARG A 9 2.35 3.96 -9.14
CA ARG A 9 2.18 3.95 -10.61
C ARG A 9 3.21 3.05 -11.27
N LYS A 10 4.44 3.08 -10.78
CA LYS A 10 5.50 2.23 -11.31
C LYS A 10 5.18 0.75 -11.10
N ALA A 11 4.50 0.43 -10.02
CA ALA A 11 4.05 -0.93 -9.74
C ALA A 11 2.85 -1.34 -10.58
N GLY A 12 2.24 -0.41 -11.30
CA GLY A 12 1.11 -0.70 -12.18
C GLY A 12 -0.25 -0.46 -11.55
N LEU A 13 -0.30 0.20 -10.39
CA LEU A 13 -1.56 0.51 -9.74
C LEU A 13 -2.21 1.74 -10.38
N ARG A 14 -3.54 1.71 -10.48
CA ARG A 14 -4.28 2.76 -11.16
C ARG A 14 -4.89 3.74 -10.17
N SER A 15 -4.74 5.03 -10.44
CA SER A 15 -5.24 6.09 -9.58
C SER A 15 -6.75 6.29 -9.65
N THR A 16 -7.46 5.56 -10.50
CA THR A 16 -8.92 5.69 -10.65
C THR A 16 -9.71 5.05 -9.51
N TYR A 17 -9.07 4.22 -8.69
CA TYR A 17 -9.74 3.53 -7.58
C TYR A 17 -9.56 4.33 -6.29
N SER A 18 -10.62 4.40 -5.47
CA SER A 18 -10.52 5.06 -4.16
C SER A 18 -9.47 4.38 -3.28
N GLY A 19 -9.34 3.07 -3.40
CA GLY A 19 -8.31 2.32 -2.67
C GLY A 19 -6.90 2.79 -2.97
N TYR A 20 -6.66 3.34 -4.15
CA TYR A 20 -5.35 3.89 -4.51
C TYR A 20 -4.96 5.04 -3.58
N ASN A 21 -5.89 5.98 -3.34
CA ASN A 21 -5.61 7.11 -2.46
C ASN A 21 -5.40 6.66 -1.02
N TYR A 22 -6.22 5.72 -0.56
CA TYR A 22 -6.08 5.18 0.80
C TYR A 22 -4.75 4.44 0.95
N LEU A 23 -4.38 3.65 -0.06
CA LEU A 23 -3.11 2.94 -0.05
C LEU A 23 -1.93 3.91 -0.02
N ALA A 24 -1.97 4.96 -0.83
CA ALA A 24 -0.90 5.96 -0.85
C ALA A 24 -0.74 6.62 0.52
N SER A 25 -1.85 7.00 1.15
CA SER A 25 -1.82 7.59 2.48
C SER A 25 -1.31 6.61 3.53
N ALA A 26 -1.74 5.35 3.45
CA ALA A 26 -1.30 4.32 4.39
C ALA A 26 0.21 4.10 4.29
N VAL A 27 0.73 4.00 3.07
CA VAL A 27 2.18 3.82 2.88
C VAL A 27 2.95 5.03 3.42
N ALA A 28 2.45 6.24 3.16
CA ALA A 28 3.09 7.45 3.65
C ALA A 28 3.15 7.49 5.19
N LEU A 29 2.07 7.06 5.86
CA LEU A 29 2.05 7.01 7.32
C LEU A 29 3.02 5.97 7.86
N VAL A 30 3.05 4.78 7.25
CA VAL A 30 3.99 3.73 7.67
C VAL A 30 5.43 4.20 7.54
N LEU A 31 5.73 4.96 6.50
CA LEU A 31 7.08 5.52 6.32
C LEU A 31 7.46 6.50 7.45
N LYS A 32 6.46 7.15 8.06
CA LYS A 32 6.71 8.06 9.18
C LYS A 32 6.97 7.32 10.48
N ASP A 33 6.21 6.26 10.75
CA ASP A 33 6.31 5.50 11.99
C ASP A 33 5.83 4.08 11.77
N GLN A 34 6.70 3.28 11.21
CA GLN A 34 6.38 1.90 10.85
C GLN A 34 5.96 1.08 12.08
N GLU A 35 6.67 1.24 13.18
CA GLU A 35 6.38 0.46 14.37
C GLU A 35 4.97 0.72 14.90
N PHE A 36 4.59 1.97 15.01
CA PHE A 36 3.27 2.33 15.52
C PHE A 36 2.15 1.84 14.59
N TYR A 37 2.26 2.13 13.29
CA TYR A 37 1.17 1.85 12.37
C TYR A 37 1.02 0.37 12.05
N LEU A 38 2.11 -0.37 11.97
CA LEU A 38 2.02 -1.81 11.67
C LEU A 38 1.79 -2.67 12.90
N LYS A 39 1.92 -2.11 14.10
CA LYS A 39 1.64 -2.83 15.34
C LYS A 39 0.16 -3.19 15.43
N ASN A 40 -0.72 -2.28 15.03
CA ASN A 40 -2.16 -2.54 14.97
C ASN A 40 -2.73 -1.79 13.77
N VAL A 41 -2.75 -2.50 12.64
CA VAL A 41 -3.08 -1.88 11.35
C VAL A 41 -4.49 -1.30 11.36
N THR A 42 -5.45 -2.02 11.92
CA THR A 42 -6.85 -1.56 11.92
C THR A 42 -7.04 -0.31 12.79
N SER A 43 -6.56 -0.36 14.03
CA SER A 43 -6.79 0.72 14.99
C SER A 43 -5.89 1.93 14.73
N ASN A 44 -4.67 1.69 14.29
CA ASN A 44 -3.69 2.77 14.17
C ASN A 44 -3.62 3.32 12.75
N LEU A 45 -3.52 2.44 11.75
CA LEU A 45 -3.30 2.87 10.38
C LEU A 45 -4.60 3.19 9.67
N TYR A 46 -5.52 2.23 9.60
CA TYR A 46 -6.76 2.42 8.84
C TYR A 46 -7.64 3.49 9.45
N ARG A 47 -7.63 3.61 10.79
CA ARG A 47 -8.38 4.66 11.45
C ARG A 47 -7.89 6.05 11.04
N VAL A 48 -6.57 6.25 11.03
CA VAL A 48 -6.00 7.56 10.67
C VAL A 48 -6.28 7.88 9.21
N VAL A 49 -6.11 6.91 8.30
CA VAL A 49 -6.44 7.12 6.89
C VAL A 49 -7.93 7.46 6.74
N GLY A 50 -8.79 6.74 7.46
CA GLY A 50 -10.22 7.02 7.43
C GLY A 50 -10.55 8.42 7.89
N GLU A 51 -9.88 8.91 8.92
CA GLU A 51 -10.07 10.27 9.41
C GLU A 51 -9.66 11.30 8.36
N GLN A 52 -8.61 11.03 7.61
CA GLN A 52 -8.15 11.93 6.55
C GLN A 52 -9.17 12.09 5.43
N TYR A 53 -9.92 11.05 5.14
CA TYR A 53 -10.87 11.02 4.03
C TYR A 53 -12.33 11.04 4.46
N GLY A 54 -12.60 11.08 5.75
CA GLY A 54 -13.97 11.11 6.25
C GLY A 54 -14.72 9.80 6.09
N VAL A 55 -14.03 8.67 6.18
CA VAL A 55 -14.62 7.34 6.05
C VAL A 55 -14.17 6.46 7.22
N SER A 56 -14.85 5.32 7.41
CA SER A 56 -14.51 4.40 8.49
C SER A 56 -13.25 3.61 8.17
N ASN A 57 -12.61 3.05 9.21
CA ASN A 57 -11.47 2.16 9.01
C ASN A 57 -11.85 0.92 8.20
N MET A 58 -13.07 0.43 8.35
CA MET A 58 -13.55 -0.71 7.58
C MET A 58 -13.66 -0.37 6.10
N CYS A 59 -14.08 0.85 5.79
CA CYS A 59 -14.16 1.33 4.42
C CYS A 59 -12.76 1.40 3.78
N VAL A 60 -11.78 1.90 4.53
CA VAL A 60 -10.39 1.97 4.07
C VAL A 60 -9.87 0.57 3.75
N GLU A 61 -10.03 -0.36 4.67
CA GLU A 61 -9.55 -1.73 4.48
C GLU A 61 -10.20 -2.40 3.29
N ALA A 62 -11.52 -2.28 3.18
CA ALA A 62 -12.26 -2.90 2.08
C ALA A 62 -11.83 -2.34 0.73
N ALA A 63 -11.63 -1.04 0.64
CA ALA A 63 -11.22 -0.40 -0.61
C ALA A 63 -9.82 -0.83 -1.02
N ILE A 64 -8.90 -0.92 -0.07
CA ILE A 64 -7.54 -1.37 -0.36
C ILE A 64 -7.55 -2.83 -0.77
N ARG A 65 -8.32 -3.68 -0.10
CA ARG A 65 -8.44 -5.10 -0.44
C ARG A 65 -8.99 -5.27 -1.84
N THR A 66 -10.01 -4.51 -2.20
CA THR A 66 -10.58 -4.55 -3.54
C THR A 66 -9.55 -4.16 -4.60
N LEU A 67 -8.78 -3.12 -4.33
CA LEU A 67 -7.70 -2.69 -5.21
C LEU A 67 -6.68 -3.81 -5.42
N ILE A 68 -6.26 -4.45 -4.34
CA ILE A 68 -5.27 -5.51 -4.41
C ILE A 68 -5.83 -6.72 -5.18
N ASN A 69 -7.08 -7.08 -4.95
CA ASN A 69 -7.71 -8.19 -5.67
C ASN A 69 -7.75 -7.92 -7.17
N SER A 70 -8.15 -6.73 -7.57
CA SER A 70 -8.17 -6.34 -8.97
C SER A 70 -6.77 -6.35 -9.58
N TYR A 71 -5.82 -5.80 -8.85
CA TYR A 71 -4.42 -5.74 -9.25
C TYR A 71 -3.86 -7.14 -9.48
N TRP A 72 -4.10 -8.05 -8.54
CA TRP A 72 -3.58 -9.43 -8.62
C TRP A 72 -4.22 -10.20 -9.76
N ASN A 73 -5.52 -10.01 -9.99
CA ASN A 73 -6.24 -10.71 -11.05
C ASN A 73 -5.79 -10.29 -12.45
N GLN A 74 -5.09 -9.19 -12.57
CA GLN A 74 -4.55 -8.72 -13.85
C GLN A 74 -3.10 -9.20 -14.07
N ASN A 75 -2.66 -10.20 -13.32
CA ASN A 75 -1.31 -10.77 -13.38
C ASN A 75 -0.23 -9.74 -13.05
N SER A 76 -0.54 -8.83 -12.15
CA SER A 76 0.37 -7.74 -11.83
C SER A 76 1.60 -8.20 -11.05
N ASN A 77 1.62 -9.46 -10.61
CA ASN A 77 2.83 -10.03 -10.02
C ASN A 77 3.99 -10.02 -11.02
N LYS A 78 3.70 -9.98 -12.32
CA LYS A 78 4.73 -9.85 -13.35
C LYS A 78 5.43 -8.50 -13.30
N ILE A 79 4.76 -7.48 -12.76
CA ILE A 79 5.35 -6.15 -12.58
C ILE A 79 5.91 -6.03 -11.17
N LEU A 80 5.15 -6.51 -10.19
CA LEU A 80 5.51 -6.34 -8.78
C LEU A 80 6.79 -7.06 -8.41
N SER A 81 6.94 -8.32 -8.85
CA SER A 81 8.13 -9.10 -8.50
C SER A 81 9.42 -8.47 -9.01
N PRO A 82 9.51 -8.06 -10.29
CA PRO A 82 10.72 -7.38 -10.75
C PRO A 82 10.96 -6.05 -10.04
N LEU A 83 9.90 -5.32 -9.72
CA LEU A 83 10.02 -4.05 -9.02
C LEU A 83 10.64 -4.24 -7.64
N LEU A 84 10.15 -5.21 -6.89
CA LEU A 84 10.62 -5.48 -5.54
C LEU A 84 11.96 -6.18 -5.49
N GLY A 85 12.33 -6.88 -6.57
CA GLY A 85 13.59 -7.61 -6.65
C GLY A 85 13.54 -9.00 -6.05
N TYR A 86 12.34 -9.51 -5.77
CA TYR A 86 12.14 -10.89 -5.29
C TYR A 86 10.77 -11.39 -5.73
N PRO A 87 10.59 -12.72 -5.85
CA PRO A 87 9.31 -13.25 -6.35
C PRO A 87 8.19 -13.09 -5.33
N VAL A 88 7.01 -12.77 -5.83
CA VAL A 88 5.78 -12.70 -5.04
C VAL A 88 4.82 -13.72 -5.64
N PHE A 89 4.70 -14.86 -4.99
CA PHE A 89 3.93 -15.99 -5.53
C PHE A 89 2.45 -15.92 -5.16
N ASP A 90 2.15 -15.50 -3.95
CA ASP A 90 0.79 -15.46 -3.44
C ASP A 90 0.31 -14.02 -3.30
N LYS A 91 -0.99 -13.83 -3.46
CA LYS A 91 -1.59 -12.52 -3.29
C LYS A 91 -1.38 -12.04 -1.86
N PRO A 92 -0.74 -10.88 -1.66
CA PRO A 92 -0.52 -10.36 -0.31
C PRO A 92 -1.81 -9.85 0.31
N THR A 93 -1.86 -9.86 1.63
CA THR A 93 -2.91 -9.15 2.35
C THR A 93 -2.69 -7.64 2.23
N ALA A 94 -3.71 -6.86 2.63
CA ALA A 94 -3.57 -5.40 2.58
C ALA A 94 -2.38 -4.92 3.40
N SER A 95 -2.23 -5.41 4.62
CA SER A 95 -1.11 -4.99 5.48
C SER A 95 0.24 -5.43 4.93
N GLU A 96 0.31 -6.63 4.37
CA GLU A 96 1.54 -7.11 3.74
C GLU A 96 1.92 -6.24 2.55
N PHE A 97 0.94 -5.88 1.72
CA PHE A 97 1.18 -5.06 0.54
C PHE A 97 1.70 -3.68 0.92
N ILE A 98 1.08 -3.07 1.93
CA ILE A 98 1.52 -1.78 2.46
C ILE A 98 2.95 -1.87 2.97
N SER A 99 3.26 -2.91 3.73
CA SER A 99 4.59 -3.13 4.29
C SER A 99 5.64 -3.31 3.19
N MET A 100 5.31 -4.11 2.17
CA MET A 100 6.22 -4.36 1.06
C MET A 100 6.56 -3.07 0.30
N LEU A 101 5.54 -2.24 0.04
CA LEU A 101 5.76 -0.97 -0.65
C LEU A 101 6.54 0.01 0.20
N ALA A 102 6.24 0.08 1.49
CA ALA A 102 6.97 0.97 2.40
C ALA A 102 8.43 0.56 2.50
N ASP A 103 8.71 -0.74 2.62
CA ASP A 103 10.08 -1.24 2.67
C ASP A 103 10.83 -0.90 1.39
N TYR A 104 10.19 -1.08 0.24
CA TYR A 104 10.80 -0.75 -1.04
C TYR A 104 11.19 0.73 -1.11
N ILE A 105 10.26 1.60 -0.71
CA ILE A 105 10.49 3.05 -0.76
C ILE A 105 11.62 3.43 0.20
N GLN A 106 11.59 2.87 1.41
CA GLN A 106 12.61 3.17 2.41
C GLN A 106 14.00 2.76 1.93
N ASP A 107 14.11 1.57 1.34
CA ASP A 107 15.39 1.07 0.84
C ASP A 107 15.94 1.91 -0.31
N HIS A 108 15.07 2.49 -1.14
CA HIS A 108 15.47 3.23 -2.33
C HIS A 108 15.58 4.75 -2.10
N SER A 109 15.12 5.25 -0.96
CA SER A 109 15.16 6.69 -0.67
C SER A 109 16.16 7.07 0.42
N SER A 110 16.84 6.10 0.99
CA SER A 110 17.75 6.32 2.12
C SER A 110 19.17 6.69 1.65
N ARG A 111 19.31 7.21 0.47
CA ARG A 111 20.64 7.53 -0.08
C ARG A 111 20.89 9.01 -0.22
#